data_3a8e685e5ce931abd5baa8824ff89c55
#
_entry.id   3a8e685e5ce931abd5baa8824ff89c55
#
_cell.length_a   1.000
_cell.length_b   1.000
_cell.length_c   1.000
_cell.angle_alpha   90.00
_cell.angle_beta   90.00
_cell.angle_gamma   90.00
#
_symmetry.space_group_name_H-M   'P 1'
#
loop_
_entity.id
_entity.type
_entity.pdbx_description
1 polymer ?
#
loop_
_entity_poly.entity_id
_entity_poly.type
_entity_poly.pdbx_seq_one_letter_code
_entity_poly.pdbx_strand_id
1 'polypeptide(L)'
;EIAQCLVGSEMCIRDRACVLCDESQFLTAEQAEQLFMVTVELNIPVICYGLRSDFSLKGFPGSTRLLELAHTIEEMKTICTCGRKATCNCRKVNGRFVFEGEQVAIDLENDVQYVSMCPQCYFRERSAFYAARR
;
A
#
# COMPACT_ATOMS: atom_id res chain seq x y z
N GLU A 1 0.36 8.59 -11.33
CA GLU A 1 -0.23 9.90 -11.66
C GLU A 1 -0.06 10.82 -10.46
N ILE A 2 0.61 11.96 -10.67
CA ILE A 2 0.83 12.94 -9.59
C ILE A 2 -0.25 14.01 -9.71
N ALA A 3 -1.14 14.10 -8.71
CA ALA A 3 -2.18 15.10 -8.65
C ALA A 3 -1.76 16.28 -7.77
N GLN A 4 -1.98 17.51 -8.24
CA GLN A 4 -1.86 18.71 -7.40
C GLN A 4 -3.14 18.92 -6.61
N CYS A 5 -3.02 19.05 -5.29
CA CYS A 5 -4.12 19.38 -4.40
C CYS A 5 -3.94 20.80 -3.83
N LEU A 6 -4.97 21.61 -3.93
CA LEU A 6 -5.03 22.93 -3.31
C LEU A 6 -5.72 22.80 -1.94
N VAL A 7 -5.02 23.07 -0.87
CA VAL A 7 -5.53 22.94 0.50
C VAL A 7 -5.54 24.30 1.19
N GLY A 8 -6.71 24.71 1.71
CA GLY A 8 -6.86 25.85 2.61
C GLY A 8 -7.61 27.05 2.05
N SER A 9 -7.58 28.18 2.79
CA SER A 9 -8.21 29.44 2.36
C SER A 9 -7.57 30.01 1.11
N GLU A 10 -8.23 30.96 0.42
CA GLU A 10 -7.73 31.57 -0.81
C GLU A 10 -6.27 32.06 -0.73
N MET A 11 -5.82 32.45 0.45
CA MET A 11 -4.45 32.88 0.71
C MET A 11 -3.45 31.73 0.70
N CYS A 12 -3.89 30.50 1.08
CA CYS A 12 -3.07 29.28 1.00
C CYS A 12 -3.02 28.67 -0.40
N ILE A 13 -4.02 28.93 -1.23
CA ILE A 13 -4.09 28.43 -2.62
C ILE A 13 -2.97 29.00 -3.49
N ARG A 14 -2.50 30.20 -3.21
CA ARG A 14 -1.42 30.83 -3.96
C ARG A 14 -0.01 30.36 -3.59
N ASP A 15 0.16 29.87 -2.33
CA ASP A 15 1.48 29.61 -1.76
C ASP A 15 1.77 28.14 -1.43
N ARG A 16 0.79 27.24 -1.52
CA ARG A 16 0.96 25.83 -1.11
C ARG A 16 0.30 24.86 -2.07
N ALA A 17 1.06 24.38 -3.05
CA ALA A 17 0.75 23.16 -3.75
C ALA A 17 1.15 21.96 -2.87
N CYS A 18 0.42 20.86 -2.94
CA CYS A 18 0.88 19.58 -2.41
C CYS A 18 0.82 18.51 -3.50
N VAL A 19 1.66 17.50 -3.37
CA VAL A 19 1.66 16.35 -4.27
C VAL A 19 0.99 15.19 -3.56
N LEU A 20 -0.01 14.59 -4.19
CA LEU A 20 -0.64 13.35 -3.74
C LEU A 20 -0.22 12.21 -4.66
N CYS A 21 0.32 11.15 -4.09
CA CYS A 21 0.69 9.94 -4.81
C CYS A 21 -0.12 8.77 -4.26
N ASP A 22 -1.06 8.27 -5.06
CA ASP A 22 -1.82 7.07 -4.74
C ASP A 22 -1.10 5.83 -5.26
N GLU A 23 -1.42 4.65 -4.68
CA GLU A 23 -0.79 3.37 -5.01
C GLU A 23 0.76 3.43 -5.00
N SER A 24 1.30 4.18 -4.05
CA SER A 24 2.73 4.49 -3.96
C SER A 24 3.63 3.29 -3.72
N GLN A 25 3.08 2.12 -3.37
CA GLN A 25 3.82 0.87 -3.29
C GLN A 25 4.44 0.45 -4.63
N PHE A 26 3.88 0.91 -5.75
CA PHE A 26 4.39 0.60 -7.10
C PHE A 26 5.53 1.53 -7.56
N LEU A 27 5.89 2.51 -6.76
CA LEU A 27 7.08 3.31 -7.00
C LEU A 27 8.34 2.44 -6.89
N THR A 28 9.35 2.80 -7.66
CA THR A 28 10.72 2.32 -7.40
C THR A 28 11.30 3.05 -6.20
N ALA A 29 12.35 2.51 -5.59
CA ALA A 29 13.08 3.19 -4.52
C ALA A 29 13.60 4.56 -4.96
N GLU A 30 14.09 4.66 -6.20
CA GLU A 30 14.57 5.91 -6.80
C GLU A 30 13.44 6.94 -6.96
N GLN A 31 12.26 6.54 -7.41
CA GLN A 31 11.10 7.42 -7.50
C GLN A 31 10.63 7.93 -6.12
N ALA A 32 10.70 7.10 -5.10
CA ALA A 32 10.43 7.50 -3.72
C ALA A 32 11.43 8.57 -3.24
N GLU A 33 12.72 8.42 -3.56
CA GLU A 33 13.76 9.41 -3.28
C GLU A 33 13.51 10.73 -4.02
N GLN A 34 13.10 10.68 -5.29
CA GLN A 34 12.76 11.87 -6.06
C GLN A 34 11.58 12.63 -5.43
N LEU A 35 10.53 11.94 -4.97
CA LEU A 35 9.42 12.57 -4.25
C LEU A 35 9.86 13.19 -2.92
N PHE A 36 10.77 12.55 -2.21
CA PHE A 36 11.37 13.11 -1.00
C PHE A 36 12.13 14.41 -1.30
N MET A 37 12.90 14.45 -2.40
CA MET A 37 13.64 15.66 -2.80
C MET A 37 12.70 16.81 -3.20
N VAL A 38 11.52 16.54 -3.74
CA VAL A 38 10.48 17.57 -3.96
C VAL A 38 10.14 18.27 -2.63
N THR A 39 10.02 17.54 -1.55
CA THR A 39 9.77 18.13 -0.24
C THR A 39 10.96 18.93 0.28
N VAL A 40 12.18 18.42 0.09
CA VAL A 40 13.41 19.01 0.62
C VAL A 40 13.80 20.27 -0.16
N GLU A 41 13.80 20.20 -1.49
CA GLU A 41 14.31 21.26 -2.36
C GLU A 41 13.26 22.33 -2.68
N LEU A 42 12.00 21.90 -2.88
CA LEU A 42 10.93 22.79 -3.31
C LEU A 42 10.01 23.21 -2.16
N ASN A 43 10.18 22.63 -0.98
CA ASN A 43 9.31 22.85 0.19
C ASN A 43 7.82 22.58 -0.13
N ILE A 44 7.53 21.60 -1.00
CA ILE A 44 6.19 21.19 -1.38
C ILE A 44 5.86 19.92 -0.59
N PRO A 45 4.78 19.89 0.20
CA PRO A 45 4.34 18.68 0.90
C PRO A 45 4.02 17.57 -0.09
N VAL A 46 4.48 16.35 0.21
CA VAL A 46 4.17 15.13 -0.55
C VAL A 46 3.48 14.16 0.39
N ILE A 47 2.32 13.65 -0.01
CA ILE A 47 1.55 12.65 0.71
C ILE A 47 1.44 11.42 -0.17
N CYS A 48 1.94 10.29 0.33
CA CYS A 48 1.93 9.01 -0.37
C CYS A 48 0.96 8.06 0.32
N TYR A 49 0.00 7.53 -0.42
CA TYR A 49 -0.90 6.48 0.02
C TYR A 49 -0.50 5.16 -0.63
N GLY A 50 -0.46 4.09 0.13
CA GLY A 50 -0.09 2.80 -0.42
C GLY A 50 -0.08 1.67 0.58
N LEU A 51 0.16 0.47 0.07
CA LEU A 51 0.27 -0.74 0.86
C LEU A 51 1.70 -0.91 1.38
N ARG A 52 1.83 -1.24 2.65
CA ARG A 52 3.14 -1.55 3.27
C ARG A 52 3.74 -2.83 2.73
N SER A 53 2.91 -3.86 2.59
CA SER A 53 3.33 -5.22 2.19
C SER A 53 2.32 -5.86 1.26
N ASP A 54 2.79 -6.82 0.49
CA ASP A 54 2.00 -7.65 -0.41
C ASP A 54 1.22 -8.76 0.33
N PHE A 55 0.56 -9.62 -0.42
CA PHE A 55 -0.20 -10.75 0.09
C PHE A 55 0.67 -11.84 0.74
N SER A 56 1.97 -11.85 0.50
CA SER A 56 2.95 -12.76 1.14
C SER A 56 3.63 -12.15 2.37
N LEU A 57 3.20 -10.95 2.79
CA LEU A 57 3.76 -10.13 3.87
C LEU A 57 5.17 -9.60 3.57
N LYS A 58 5.58 -9.56 2.31
CA LYS A 58 6.82 -8.93 1.87
C LYS A 58 6.59 -7.47 1.54
N GLY A 59 7.55 -6.62 1.88
CA GLY A 59 7.49 -5.20 1.54
C GLY A 59 7.62 -4.95 0.04
N PHE A 60 6.94 -3.92 -0.45
CA PHE A 60 7.19 -3.39 -1.78
C PHE A 60 8.43 -2.48 -1.73
N PRO A 61 9.26 -2.45 -2.79
CA PRO A 61 10.45 -1.59 -2.83
C PRO A 61 10.13 -0.11 -2.57
N GLY A 62 9.10 0.42 -3.23
CA GLY A 62 8.65 1.81 -3.05
C GLY A 62 8.17 2.09 -1.63
N SER A 63 7.33 1.24 -1.07
CA SER A 63 6.84 1.40 0.30
C SER A 63 7.95 1.33 1.33
N THR A 64 8.88 0.39 1.17
CA THR A 64 10.03 0.26 2.08
C THR A 64 10.86 1.54 2.06
N ARG A 65 11.14 2.08 0.88
CA ARG A 65 11.91 3.31 0.77
C ARG A 65 11.18 4.53 1.31
N LEU A 66 9.86 4.64 1.07
CA LEU A 66 9.03 5.70 1.64
C LEU A 66 9.01 5.66 3.17
N LEU A 67 8.90 4.48 3.78
CA LEU A 67 8.95 4.31 5.23
C LEU A 67 10.30 4.75 5.84
N GLU A 68 11.40 4.54 5.11
CA GLU A 68 12.74 4.99 5.53
C GLU A 68 12.89 6.52 5.49
N LEU A 69 12.26 7.19 4.51
CA LEU A 69 12.42 8.62 4.23
C LEU A 69 11.35 9.50 4.89
N ALA A 70 10.18 8.97 5.23
CA ALA A 70 9.03 9.73 5.65
C ALA A 70 9.29 10.51 6.96
N HIS A 71 8.89 11.79 6.98
CA HIS A 71 8.87 12.60 8.20
C HIS A 71 7.73 12.19 9.15
N THR A 72 6.61 11.74 8.58
CA THR A 72 5.43 11.32 9.33
C THR A 72 4.84 10.09 8.67
N ILE A 73 4.47 9.10 9.48
CA ILE A 73 3.85 7.86 9.03
C ILE A 73 2.52 7.71 9.76
N GLU A 74 1.44 7.57 9.00
CA GLU A 74 0.11 7.31 9.53
C GLU A 74 -0.42 5.99 9.00
N GLU A 75 -0.99 5.17 9.88
CA GLU A 75 -1.62 3.92 9.52
C GLU A 75 -3.13 4.10 9.39
N MET A 76 -3.67 3.86 8.20
CA MET A 76 -5.11 3.84 7.98
C MET A 76 -5.70 2.58 8.60
N LYS A 77 -6.64 2.76 9.55
CA LYS A 77 -7.26 1.66 10.27
C LYS A 77 -8.23 0.90 9.38
N THR A 78 -8.01 -0.40 9.24
CA THR A 78 -8.92 -1.33 8.56
C THR A 78 -9.31 -2.45 9.52
N ILE A 79 -10.54 -2.91 9.44
CA ILE A 79 -11.08 -3.95 10.32
C ILE A 79 -11.23 -5.26 9.55
N CYS A 80 -10.71 -6.32 10.12
CA CYS A 80 -10.91 -7.69 9.65
C CYS A 80 -12.36 -8.13 9.91
N THR A 81 -12.87 -9.05 9.11
CA THR A 81 -14.22 -9.63 9.29
C THR A 81 -14.45 -10.24 10.68
N CYS A 82 -13.38 -10.63 11.39
CA CYS A 82 -13.46 -11.11 12.78
C CYS A 82 -13.49 -10.00 13.84
N GLY A 83 -13.53 -8.72 13.44
CA GLY A 83 -13.57 -7.56 14.32
C GLY A 83 -12.20 -7.03 14.80
N ARG A 84 -11.09 -7.73 14.49
CA ARG A 84 -9.75 -7.28 14.86
C ARG A 84 -9.16 -6.32 13.82
N LYS A 85 -8.15 -5.57 14.20
CA LYS A 85 -7.40 -4.71 13.29
C LYS A 85 -6.80 -5.56 12.15
N ALA A 86 -7.07 -5.19 10.90
CA ALA A 86 -6.50 -5.82 9.72
C ALA A 86 -5.17 -5.13 9.37
N THR A 87 -4.12 -5.93 9.23
CA THR A 87 -2.77 -5.45 8.86
C THR A 87 -2.15 -6.28 7.75
N CYS A 88 -2.83 -7.33 7.30
CA CYS A 88 -2.39 -8.22 6.24
C CYS A 88 -3.32 -8.09 5.04
N ASN A 89 -2.76 -8.17 3.84
CA ASN A 89 -3.52 -8.30 2.60
C ASN A 89 -3.51 -9.75 2.15
N CYS A 90 -4.67 -10.29 1.82
CA CYS A 90 -4.81 -11.64 1.29
C CYS A 90 -5.26 -11.56 -0.15
N ARG A 91 -4.66 -12.37 -1.00
CA ARG A 91 -5.09 -12.52 -2.40
C ARG A 91 -6.05 -13.68 -2.52
N LYS A 92 -7.16 -13.45 -3.21
CA LYS A 92 -8.07 -14.50 -3.67
C LYS A 92 -8.02 -14.58 -5.18
N VAL A 93 -7.98 -15.79 -5.70
CA VAL A 93 -8.11 -16.07 -7.13
C VAL A 93 -9.28 -17.03 -7.29
N ASN A 94 -10.29 -16.62 -8.06
CA ASN A 94 -11.52 -17.40 -8.24
C ASN A 94 -12.14 -17.86 -6.89
N GLY A 95 -12.19 -16.93 -5.93
CA GLY A 95 -12.78 -17.16 -4.61
C GLY A 95 -11.93 -17.96 -3.61
N ARG A 96 -10.73 -18.43 -3.98
CA ARG A 96 -9.83 -19.19 -3.09
C ARG A 96 -8.63 -18.36 -2.68
N PHE A 97 -8.21 -18.46 -1.42
CA PHE A 97 -6.99 -17.79 -0.94
C PHE A 97 -5.73 -18.41 -1.55
N VAL A 98 -4.81 -17.55 -1.97
CA VAL A 98 -3.54 -17.92 -2.59
C VAL A 98 -2.41 -17.20 -1.86
N PHE A 99 -1.35 -17.93 -1.53
CA PHE A 99 -0.19 -17.43 -0.76
C PHE A 99 1.13 -17.59 -1.51
N GLU A 100 1.07 -17.94 -2.78
CA GLU A 100 2.21 -18.08 -3.69
C GLU A 100 1.93 -17.35 -5.00
N GLY A 101 2.99 -16.96 -5.68
CA GLY A 101 2.93 -16.27 -6.98
C GLY A 101 3.62 -14.91 -6.97
N GLU A 102 3.54 -14.23 -8.09
CA GLU A 102 4.13 -12.90 -8.29
C GLU A 102 3.54 -11.85 -7.36
N GLN A 103 4.35 -10.87 -6.96
CA GLN A 103 3.95 -9.78 -6.08
C GLN A 103 2.77 -8.98 -6.65
N VAL A 104 2.83 -8.69 -7.94
CA VAL A 104 1.75 -8.05 -8.70
C VAL A 104 1.18 -9.06 -9.68
N ALA A 105 -0.11 -9.36 -9.59
CA ALA A 105 -0.81 -10.18 -10.56
C ALA A 105 -1.79 -9.31 -11.34
N ILE A 106 -1.54 -9.16 -12.63
CA ILE A 106 -2.50 -8.66 -13.60
C ILE A 106 -3.00 -9.89 -14.36
N ASP A 107 -4.11 -10.44 -13.93
CA ASP A 107 -4.72 -11.59 -14.56
C ASP A 107 -6.05 -11.15 -15.16
N LEU A 108 -6.13 -11.16 -16.50
CA LEU A 108 -7.33 -10.78 -17.24
C LEU A 108 -8.34 -11.93 -17.34
N GLU A 109 -7.92 -13.15 -17.04
CA GLU A 109 -8.74 -14.35 -17.17
C GLU A 109 -9.34 -14.82 -15.84
N ASN A 110 -8.72 -14.45 -14.71
CA ASN A 110 -9.15 -14.88 -13.38
C ASN A 110 -9.66 -13.70 -12.53
N ASP A 111 -10.66 -13.98 -11.70
CA ASP A 111 -11.15 -13.03 -10.70
C ASP A 111 -10.14 -12.93 -9.56
N VAL A 112 -9.33 -11.87 -9.56
CA VAL A 112 -8.34 -11.58 -8.52
C VAL A 112 -8.91 -10.53 -7.58
N GLN A 113 -9.04 -10.88 -6.32
CA GLN A 113 -9.53 -10.00 -5.26
C GLN A 113 -8.51 -9.91 -4.13
N TYR A 114 -8.48 -8.76 -3.44
CA TYR A 114 -7.67 -8.56 -2.26
C TYR A 114 -8.58 -8.29 -1.04
N VAL A 115 -8.28 -8.97 0.06
CA VAL A 115 -9.05 -8.89 1.30
C VAL A 115 -8.12 -8.54 2.45
N SER A 116 -8.48 -7.49 3.19
CA SER A 116 -7.74 -7.11 4.40
C SER A 116 -8.08 -8.02 5.57
N MET A 117 -7.07 -8.59 6.22
CA MET A 117 -7.21 -9.52 7.33
C MET A 117 -6.32 -9.17 8.52
N CYS A 118 -6.73 -9.59 9.71
CA CYS A 118 -5.83 -9.62 10.85
C CYS A 118 -4.82 -10.79 10.73
N PRO A 119 -3.67 -10.75 11.41
CA PRO A 119 -2.66 -11.80 11.33
C PRO A 119 -3.19 -13.19 11.68
N GLN A 120 -4.06 -13.31 12.68
CA GLN A 120 -4.61 -14.61 13.09
C GLN A 120 -5.43 -15.26 11.97
N CYS A 121 -6.31 -14.48 11.31
CA CYS A 121 -7.10 -14.98 10.19
C CYS A 121 -6.20 -15.28 8.99
N TYR A 122 -5.22 -14.42 8.70
CA TYR A 122 -4.25 -14.64 7.63
C TYR A 122 -3.51 -15.97 7.78
N PHE A 123 -2.91 -16.22 8.95
CA PHE A 123 -2.14 -17.46 9.17
C PHE A 123 -3.00 -18.70 9.23
N ARG A 124 -4.26 -18.61 9.66
CA ARG A 124 -5.22 -19.71 9.58
C ARG A 124 -5.49 -20.13 8.13
N GLU A 125 -5.81 -19.17 7.26
CA GLU A 125 -6.05 -19.42 5.83
C GLU A 125 -4.79 -19.94 5.12
N ARG A 126 -3.62 -19.38 5.47
CA ARG A 126 -2.34 -19.83 4.93
C ARG A 126 -2.03 -21.26 5.31
N SER A 127 -2.28 -21.66 6.58
CA SER A 127 -2.07 -23.03 7.05
C SER A 127 -3.00 -24.00 6.34
N ALA A 128 -4.27 -23.63 6.13
CA ALA A 128 -5.22 -24.44 5.38
C ALA A 128 -4.80 -24.62 3.91
N PHE A 129 -4.30 -23.57 3.28
CA PHE A 129 -3.79 -23.61 1.90
C PHE A 129 -2.65 -24.63 1.74
N TYR A 130 -1.67 -24.64 2.64
CA TYR A 130 -0.55 -25.60 2.56
C TYR A 130 -0.94 -27.00 3.00
N ALA A 131 -1.88 -27.17 3.92
CA ALA A 131 -2.38 -28.48 4.32
C ALA A 131 -3.13 -29.19 3.18
N ALA A 132 -3.86 -28.45 2.37
CA ALA A 132 -4.61 -29.01 1.21
C ALA A 132 -3.70 -29.45 0.04
N ARG A 133 -2.40 -29.14 0.10
CA ARG A 133 -1.40 -29.49 -0.94
C ARG A 133 -0.47 -30.63 -0.55
N ARG A 134 -0.64 -31.17 0.65
CA ARG A 134 0.05 -32.39 1.11
C ARG A 134 -0.79 -33.62 0.81
#